data_6fe257c4d8369b2a22e90289484b38f8
#
_entry.id   6fe257c4d8369b2a22e90289484b38f8
#
_cell.length_a   1.000
_cell.length_b   1.000
_cell.length_c   1.000
_cell.angle_alpha   90.00
_cell.angle_beta   90.00
_cell.angle_gamma   90.00
#
_symmetry.space_group_name_H-M   'P 1'
#
loop_
_entity.id
_entity.type
_entity.pdbx_description
1 polymer ?
#
loop_
_entity_poly.entity_id
_entity_poly.type
_entity_poly.pdbx_seq_one_letter_code
_entity_poly.pdbx_strand_id
1 'polypeptide(L)'
;MLSILIPANNEEAYLGPCLDSLLAQQEVGLPVEVIVAANACTDGTVALAHSFAERFDAKGWPFKLLDIAEGGKPNALNRADAVAEGENRLYLDADIVLSPPLLAALAKVLDREDPVYASGTLKVAPAASWITRRYAQIWMRLPFMAETVPGAGLFAVNGPGRARWQEFPKIIADDGYVRLLFAPSERIAVAPHFLWPMVEGFATLVRVRLRQDDGVREIAETYPHLLKNEDKRPVTGADHRRLFLTAPLGYAVYTSVALAVRLSRVLGMRRGWSRGR
;
A
#
# COMPACT_ATOMS: atom_id res chain seq x y z
N MET A 1 -15.42 8.52 13.36
CA MET A 1 -14.16 7.92 13.89
C MET A 1 -13.39 7.30 12.74
N LEU A 2 -12.04 7.32 12.79
CA LEU A 2 -11.14 6.68 11.83
C LEU A 2 -10.48 5.46 12.45
N SER A 3 -10.66 4.28 11.86
CA SER A 3 -9.94 3.06 12.25
C SER A 3 -8.74 2.86 11.31
N ILE A 4 -7.54 2.77 11.89
CA ILE A 4 -6.29 2.49 11.17
C ILE A 4 -5.98 1.01 11.31
N LEU A 5 -5.99 0.28 10.20
CA LEU A 5 -5.82 -1.18 10.16
C LEU A 5 -4.44 -1.50 9.56
N ILE A 6 -3.60 -2.19 10.33
CA ILE A 6 -2.20 -2.48 9.98
C ILE A 6 -1.99 -3.99 9.98
N PRO A 7 -2.06 -4.65 8.81
CA PRO A 7 -1.68 -6.05 8.71
C PRO A 7 -0.16 -6.19 8.84
N ALA A 8 0.32 -7.02 9.75
CA ALA A 8 1.75 -7.24 9.97
C ALA A 8 2.07 -8.74 9.96
N ASN A 9 3.10 -9.13 9.23
CA ASN A 9 3.59 -10.50 9.22
C ASN A 9 5.12 -10.52 9.18
N ASN A 10 5.78 -10.71 10.35
CA ASN A 10 7.23 -10.59 10.54
C ASN A 10 7.76 -9.22 10.05
N GLU A 11 7.26 -8.16 10.68
CA GLU A 11 7.58 -6.78 10.36
C GLU A 11 8.32 -6.09 11.55
N GLU A 12 9.01 -6.85 12.40
CA GLU A 12 9.76 -6.34 13.56
C GLU A 12 10.69 -5.16 13.20
N ALA A 13 11.34 -5.22 12.03
CA ALA A 13 12.27 -4.18 11.57
C ALA A 13 11.58 -2.89 11.08
N TYR A 14 10.29 -2.93 10.73
CA TYR A 14 9.59 -1.85 10.03
C TYR A 14 8.40 -1.28 10.80
N LEU A 15 7.73 -2.09 11.60
CA LEU A 15 6.52 -1.69 12.31
C LEU A 15 6.77 -0.54 13.29
N GLY A 16 7.92 -0.51 13.97
CA GLY A 16 8.26 0.57 14.91
C GLY A 16 8.20 1.97 14.27
N PRO A 17 8.95 2.25 13.21
CA PRO A 17 8.87 3.52 12.47
C PRO A 17 7.47 3.85 11.95
N CYS A 18 6.68 2.86 11.52
CA CYS A 18 5.29 3.05 11.11
C CYS A 18 4.45 3.58 12.29
N LEU A 19 4.46 2.89 13.44
CA LEU A 19 3.72 3.27 14.64
C LEU A 19 4.19 4.62 15.22
N ASP A 20 5.51 4.90 15.22
CA ASP A 20 6.05 6.20 15.61
C ASP A 20 5.52 7.33 14.71
N SER A 21 5.39 7.09 13.40
CA SER A 21 4.84 8.06 12.47
C SER A 21 3.35 8.37 12.71
N LEU A 22 2.59 7.41 13.22
CA LEU A 22 1.21 7.61 13.67
C LEU A 22 1.15 8.44 14.96
N LEU A 23 2.03 8.16 15.92
CA LEU A 23 2.12 8.95 17.14
C LEU A 23 2.53 10.40 16.87
N ALA A 24 3.32 10.65 15.82
CA ALA A 24 3.77 11.97 15.38
C ALA A 24 2.72 12.74 14.56
N GLN A 25 1.54 12.18 14.30
CA GLN A 25 0.49 12.88 13.54
C GLN A 25 -0.03 14.10 14.29
N GLN A 26 -0.29 15.17 13.54
CA GLN A 26 -1.01 16.35 14.00
C GLN A 26 -2.43 15.99 14.42
N GLU A 27 -3.12 16.94 15.04
CA GLU A 27 -4.53 16.76 15.40
C GLU A 27 -5.38 16.39 14.19
N VAL A 28 -6.09 15.27 14.30
CA VAL A 28 -6.83 14.67 13.16
C VAL A 28 -8.23 15.27 13.03
N GLY A 29 -8.77 15.88 14.10
CA GLY A 29 -10.10 16.49 14.11
C GLY A 29 -11.26 15.50 14.28
N LEU A 30 -10.96 14.22 14.47
CA LEU A 30 -11.93 13.17 14.78
C LEU A 30 -11.27 12.06 15.62
N PRO A 31 -12.04 11.24 16.37
CA PRO A 31 -11.50 10.12 17.13
C PRO A 31 -10.78 9.12 16.21
N VAL A 32 -9.65 8.57 16.68
CA VAL A 32 -8.83 7.60 15.96
C VAL A 32 -8.64 6.36 16.82
N GLU A 33 -8.70 5.19 16.23
CA GLU A 33 -8.21 3.94 16.83
C GLU A 33 -7.16 3.29 15.91
N VAL A 34 -6.26 2.50 16.49
CA VAL A 34 -5.21 1.77 15.77
C VAL A 34 -5.35 0.28 16.04
N ILE A 35 -5.40 -0.51 14.98
CA ILE A 35 -5.56 -1.97 15.06
C ILE A 35 -4.40 -2.61 14.31
N VAL A 36 -3.49 -3.25 15.04
CA VAL A 36 -2.41 -4.05 14.45
C VAL A 36 -2.86 -5.51 14.39
N ALA A 37 -2.95 -6.05 13.19
CA ALA A 37 -3.29 -7.46 12.93
C ALA A 37 -2.01 -8.23 12.60
N ALA A 38 -1.30 -8.68 13.64
CA ALA A 38 -0.14 -9.54 13.54
C ALA A 38 -0.59 -10.94 13.13
N ASN A 39 -0.14 -11.44 11.98
CA ASN A 39 -0.61 -12.73 11.46
C ASN A 39 0.55 -13.67 11.15
N ALA A 40 0.50 -14.87 11.72
CA ALA A 40 1.53 -15.92 11.62
C ALA A 40 2.96 -15.36 11.82
N CYS A 41 3.14 -14.48 12.81
CA CYS A 41 4.43 -13.90 13.15
C CYS A 41 5.31 -14.93 13.86
N THR A 42 6.60 -14.96 13.51
CA THR A 42 7.61 -15.83 14.13
C THR A 42 8.83 -15.04 14.65
N ASP A 43 8.81 -13.70 14.48
CA ASP A 43 9.78 -12.74 14.98
C ASP A 43 9.21 -11.90 16.14
N GLY A 44 9.88 -10.82 16.51
CA GLY A 44 9.46 -9.91 17.58
C GLY A 44 8.31 -8.97 17.25
N THR A 45 7.60 -9.11 16.11
CA THR A 45 6.53 -8.19 15.66
C THR A 45 5.44 -8.00 16.72
N VAL A 46 4.95 -9.08 17.33
CA VAL A 46 3.88 -9.04 18.34
C VAL A 46 4.35 -8.29 19.61
N ALA A 47 5.54 -8.64 20.11
CA ALA A 47 6.13 -7.99 21.28
C ALA A 47 6.37 -6.50 21.04
N LEU A 48 6.90 -6.14 19.85
CA LEU A 48 7.09 -4.76 19.44
C LEU A 48 5.77 -4.00 19.40
N ALA A 49 4.74 -4.54 18.74
CA ALA A 49 3.43 -3.91 18.68
C ALA A 49 2.85 -3.66 20.07
N HIS A 50 2.94 -4.65 20.97
CA HIS A 50 2.46 -4.53 22.35
C HIS A 50 3.15 -3.40 23.12
N SER A 51 4.44 -3.16 22.87
CA SER A 51 5.20 -2.09 23.54
C SER A 51 4.74 -0.67 23.19
N PHE A 52 3.92 -0.52 22.16
CA PHE A 52 3.34 0.78 21.75
C PHE A 52 1.98 1.09 22.41
N ALA A 53 1.32 0.12 23.07
CA ALA A 53 -0.03 0.28 23.60
C ALA A 53 -0.15 1.50 24.53
N GLU A 54 0.69 1.60 25.56
CA GLU A 54 0.67 2.72 26.51
C GLU A 54 0.88 4.10 25.84
N ARG A 55 1.68 4.15 24.77
CA ARG A 55 1.95 5.39 24.02
C ARG A 55 0.74 5.85 23.23
N PHE A 56 -0.03 4.92 22.64
CA PHE A 56 -1.29 5.23 21.96
C PHE A 56 -2.38 5.60 22.94
N ASP A 57 -2.48 4.91 24.08
CA ASP A 57 -3.41 5.24 25.17
C ASP A 57 -3.14 6.66 25.71
N ALA A 58 -1.88 7.03 25.93
CA ALA A 58 -1.47 8.38 26.33
C ALA A 58 -1.83 9.46 25.27
N LYS A 59 -1.88 9.10 23.98
CA LYS A 59 -2.34 9.97 22.89
C LYS A 59 -3.88 10.04 22.81
N GLY A 60 -4.60 9.21 23.58
CA GLY A 60 -6.05 9.09 23.51
C GLY A 60 -6.54 8.31 22.29
N TRP A 61 -5.70 7.46 21.71
CA TRP A 61 -6.03 6.59 20.59
C TRP A 61 -6.11 5.14 21.05
N PRO A 62 -7.30 4.53 21.17
CA PRO A 62 -7.44 3.13 21.50
C PRO A 62 -6.56 2.26 20.60
N PHE A 63 -5.78 1.36 21.21
CA PHE A 63 -4.87 0.48 20.51
C PHE A 63 -5.30 -0.99 20.70
N LYS A 64 -5.53 -1.70 19.59
CA LYS A 64 -5.90 -3.11 19.57
C LYS A 64 -4.81 -3.91 18.86
N LEU A 65 -4.32 -4.97 19.49
CA LEU A 65 -3.39 -5.93 18.91
C LEU A 65 -4.12 -7.27 18.73
N LEU A 66 -4.20 -7.74 17.49
CA LEU A 66 -4.70 -9.07 17.16
C LEU A 66 -3.50 -9.97 16.84
N ASP A 67 -3.32 -11.03 17.62
CA ASP A 67 -2.35 -12.10 17.32
C ASP A 67 -3.09 -13.24 16.63
N ILE A 68 -2.86 -13.38 15.31
CA ILE A 68 -3.61 -14.26 14.43
C ILE A 68 -2.70 -15.42 13.99
N ALA A 69 -3.04 -16.64 14.37
CA ALA A 69 -2.25 -17.82 14.03
C ALA A 69 -2.22 -18.10 12.51
N GLU A 70 -3.33 -17.84 11.82
CA GLU A 70 -3.43 -18.07 10.36
C GLU A 70 -2.85 -16.89 9.58
N GLY A 71 -1.87 -17.16 8.71
CA GLY A 71 -1.23 -16.16 7.85
C GLY A 71 -2.09 -15.73 6.66
N GLY A 72 -1.77 -14.56 6.14
CA GLY A 72 -2.39 -14.00 4.94
C GLY A 72 -2.89 -12.57 5.15
N LYS A 73 -2.44 -11.64 4.29
CA LYS A 73 -2.82 -10.23 4.39
C LYS A 73 -4.34 -10.01 4.32
N PRO A 74 -5.11 -10.63 3.39
CA PRO A 74 -6.57 -10.50 3.39
C PRO A 74 -7.23 -11.01 4.68
N ASN A 75 -6.74 -12.13 5.25
CA ASN A 75 -7.25 -12.62 6.53
C ASN A 75 -7.00 -11.62 7.67
N ALA A 76 -5.77 -11.06 7.75
CA ALA A 76 -5.43 -10.05 8.74
C ALA A 76 -6.31 -8.79 8.60
N LEU A 77 -6.54 -8.32 7.37
CA LEU A 77 -7.41 -7.18 7.09
C LEU A 77 -8.87 -7.46 7.49
N ASN A 78 -9.41 -8.63 7.15
CA ASN A 78 -10.78 -9.02 7.52
C ASN A 78 -10.96 -9.11 9.03
N ARG A 79 -9.97 -9.67 9.75
CA ARG A 79 -9.99 -9.73 11.23
C ARG A 79 -9.91 -8.34 11.87
N ALA A 80 -9.07 -7.45 11.31
CA ALA A 80 -8.99 -6.07 11.79
C ALA A 80 -10.30 -5.30 11.52
N ASP A 81 -10.89 -5.43 10.34
CA ASP A 81 -12.17 -4.82 9.98
C ASP A 81 -13.32 -5.27 10.90
N ALA A 82 -13.32 -6.54 11.30
CA ALA A 82 -14.38 -7.10 12.15
C ALA A 82 -14.42 -6.49 13.57
N VAL A 83 -13.30 -5.94 14.05
CA VAL A 83 -13.19 -5.33 15.40
C VAL A 83 -13.06 -3.81 15.35
N ALA A 84 -13.06 -3.23 14.17
CA ALA A 84 -12.93 -1.80 13.93
C ALA A 84 -14.27 -1.09 14.21
N GLU A 85 -14.23 -0.03 15.02
CA GLU A 85 -15.41 0.71 15.47
C GLU A 85 -15.71 1.96 14.62
N GLY A 86 -14.71 2.56 13.98
CA GLY A 86 -14.90 3.73 13.13
C GLY A 86 -15.62 3.36 11.82
N GLU A 87 -16.38 4.29 11.25
CA GLU A 87 -16.98 4.11 9.92
C GLU A 87 -15.93 4.30 8.82
N ASN A 88 -15.01 5.24 9.04
CA ASN A 88 -13.90 5.50 8.12
C ASN A 88 -12.77 4.49 8.37
N ARG A 89 -12.14 4.00 7.32
CA ARG A 89 -11.03 3.05 7.36
C ARG A 89 -9.79 3.61 6.69
N LEU A 90 -8.65 3.44 7.33
CA LEU A 90 -7.32 3.59 6.72
C LEU A 90 -6.64 2.22 6.74
N TYR A 91 -6.35 1.67 5.58
CA TYR A 91 -5.55 0.47 5.42
C TYR A 91 -4.10 0.89 5.20
N LEU A 92 -3.20 0.41 6.04
CA LEU A 92 -1.82 0.87 6.14
C LEU A 92 -0.87 -0.32 6.23
N ASP A 93 0.02 -0.47 5.26
CA ASP A 93 1.08 -1.48 5.35
C ASP A 93 2.06 -1.13 6.49
N ALA A 94 2.54 -2.15 7.20
CA ALA A 94 3.36 -2.01 8.41
C ALA A 94 4.74 -1.36 8.21
N ASP A 95 5.14 -1.15 6.96
CA ASP A 95 6.42 -0.56 6.55
C ASP A 95 6.31 0.89 6.04
N ILE A 96 5.13 1.48 6.11
CA ILE A 96 4.86 2.84 5.65
C ILE A 96 5.12 3.85 6.77
N VAL A 97 5.75 4.97 6.42
CA VAL A 97 5.99 6.09 7.34
C VAL A 97 5.23 7.32 6.86
N LEU A 98 4.33 7.84 7.68
CA LEU A 98 3.45 8.96 7.35
C LEU A 98 4.10 10.30 7.67
N SER A 99 3.91 11.32 6.80
CA SER A 99 4.21 12.70 7.20
C SER A 99 3.18 13.22 8.21
N PRO A 100 3.57 14.09 9.17
CA PRO A 100 2.70 14.50 10.27
C PRO A 100 1.31 15.06 9.89
N PRO A 101 1.10 15.80 8.77
CA PRO A 101 -0.22 16.34 8.42
C PRO A 101 -1.12 15.35 7.65
N LEU A 102 -0.67 14.10 7.41
CA LEU A 102 -1.35 13.22 6.47
C LEU A 102 -2.73 12.77 6.96
N LEU A 103 -2.84 12.34 8.22
CA LEU A 103 -4.13 11.86 8.74
C LEU A 103 -5.18 12.99 8.81
N ALA A 104 -4.78 14.20 9.20
CA ALA A 104 -5.68 15.35 9.20
C ALA A 104 -6.19 15.70 7.79
N ALA A 105 -5.33 15.58 6.77
CA ALA A 105 -5.72 15.81 5.39
C ALA A 105 -6.66 14.71 4.87
N LEU A 106 -6.42 13.45 5.20
CA LEU A 106 -7.31 12.34 4.85
C LEU A 106 -8.67 12.48 5.56
N ALA A 107 -8.70 12.79 6.86
CA ALA A 107 -9.93 12.97 7.62
C ALA A 107 -10.86 13.99 6.97
N LYS A 108 -10.33 15.12 6.49
CA LYS A 108 -11.12 16.15 5.76
C LYS A 108 -11.73 15.63 4.46
N VAL A 109 -11.01 14.75 3.75
CA VAL A 109 -11.51 14.18 2.49
C VAL A 109 -12.57 13.11 2.75
N LEU A 110 -12.45 12.37 3.86
CA LEU A 110 -13.40 11.33 4.26
C LEU A 110 -14.72 11.89 4.83
N ASP A 111 -14.74 13.16 5.25
CA ASP A 111 -15.93 13.85 5.78
C ASP A 111 -16.88 14.25 4.66
N ARG A 112 -17.57 13.26 4.10
CA ARG A 112 -18.57 13.42 3.02
C ARG A 112 -19.54 12.24 2.98
N GLU A 113 -20.70 12.48 2.39
CA GLU A 113 -21.74 11.47 2.21
C GLU A 113 -21.47 10.54 1.02
N ASP A 114 -20.85 11.06 -0.04
CA ASP A 114 -20.51 10.27 -1.22
C ASP A 114 -19.33 9.33 -0.96
N PRO A 115 -19.34 8.12 -1.54
CA PRO A 115 -18.21 7.20 -1.43
C PRO A 115 -16.91 7.81 -1.93
N VAL A 116 -15.82 7.65 -1.17
CA VAL A 116 -14.51 8.15 -1.55
C VAL A 116 -13.41 7.15 -1.22
N TYR A 117 -12.43 7.10 -2.11
CA TYR A 117 -11.14 6.45 -1.94
C TYR A 117 -10.06 7.53 -1.90
N ALA A 118 -9.28 7.60 -0.84
CA ALA A 118 -8.26 8.63 -0.67
C ALA A 118 -6.90 8.02 -0.35
N SER A 119 -5.85 8.67 -0.81
CA SER A 119 -4.46 8.32 -0.45
C SER A 119 -3.60 9.57 -0.35
N GLY A 120 -2.47 9.46 0.35
CA GLY A 120 -1.44 10.47 0.36
C GLY A 120 -0.59 10.47 -0.91
N THR A 121 0.29 11.44 -1.04
CA THR A 121 1.32 11.46 -2.09
C THR A 121 2.42 10.45 -1.76
N LEU A 122 2.52 9.36 -2.54
CA LEU A 122 3.58 8.37 -2.36
C LEU A 122 4.95 8.96 -2.68
N LYS A 123 5.90 8.78 -1.78
CA LYS A 123 7.33 9.00 -2.03
C LYS A 123 8.10 7.72 -1.73
N VAL A 124 9.00 7.33 -2.62
CA VAL A 124 9.88 6.19 -2.33
C VAL A 124 10.87 6.57 -1.26
N ALA A 125 10.92 5.77 -0.19
CA ALA A 125 11.91 5.93 0.87
C ALA A 125 13.35 5.81 0.32
N PRO A 126 14.35 6.45 0.96
CA PRO A 126 15.74 6.34 0.53
C PRO A 126 16.20 4.88 0.45
N ALA A 127 16.55 4.42 -0.75
CA ALA A 127 17.00 3.06 -0.99
C ALA A 127 18.53 2.95 -0.83
N ALA A 128 19.02 1.86 -0.25
CA ALA A 128 20.44 1.60 -0.09
C ALA A 128 21.10 1.16 -1.43
N SER A 129 20.41 0.32 -2.20
CA SER A 129 20.88 -0.16 -3.50
C SER A 129 20.85 0.92 -4.57
N TRP A 130 21.97 1.08 -5.28
CA TRP A 130 22.03 1.94 -6.46
C TRP A 130 21.00 1.53 -7.54
N ILE A 131 20.82 0.23 -7.74
CA ILE A 131 19.86 -0.32 -8.71
C ILE A 131 18.44 0.12 -8.33
N THR A 132 18.06 -0.04 -7.04
CA THR A 132 16.73 0.35 -6.56
C THR A 132 16.51 1.85 -6.72
N ARG A 133 17.48 2.69 -6.38
CA ARG A 133 17.38 4.15 -6.60
C ARG A 133 17.13 4.51 -8.06
N ARG A 134 17.85 3.86 -8.99
CA ARG A 134 17.68 4.10 -10.44
C ARG A 134 16.35 3.58 -10.97
N TYR A 135 15.91 2.43 -10.49
CA TYR A 135 14.59 1.88 -10.82
C TYR A 135 13.45 2.81 -10.33
N ALA A 136 13.50 3.22 -9.07
CA ALA A 136 12.52 4.11 -8.45
C ALA A 136 12.38 5.45 -9.21
N GLN A 137 13.50 6.01 -9.69
CA GLN A 137 13.52 7.25 -10.47
C GLN A 137 12.64 7.19 -11.71
N ILE A 138 12.54 6.04 -12.38
CA ILE A 138 11.67 5.84 -13.54
C ILE A 138 10.27 5.44 -13.11
N TRP A 139 10.15 4.49 -12.17
CA TRP A 139 8.88 3.95 -11.71
C TRP A 139 7.92 5.04 -11.20
N MET A 140 8.43 6.01 -10.42
CA MET A 140 7.66 7.17 -9.96
C MET A 140 7.16 8.11 -11.06
N ARG A 141 7.74 8.04 -12.26
CA ARG A 141 7.39 8.88 -13.41
C ARG A 141 6.48 8.18 -14.42
N LEU A 142 6.16 6.92 -14.18
CA LEU A 142 5.21 6.18 -15.02
C LEU A 142 3.80 6.74 -14.84
N PRO A 143 2.96 6.71 -15.88
CA PRO A 143 1.61 7.28 -15.83
C PRO A 143 0.79 6.81 -14.63
N PHE A 144 0.83 5.52 -14.31
CA PHE A 144 0.11 4.98 -13.15
C PHE A 144 0.51 5.65 -11.82
N MET A 145 1.80 5.90 -11.61
CA MET A 145 2.28 6.52 -10.36
C MET A 145 2.13 8.04 -10.35
N ALA A 146 2.26 8.68 -11.51
CA ALA A 146 2.32 10.14 -11.63
C ALA A 146 0.94 10.78 -11.86
N GLU A 147 -0.02 10.04 -12.43
CA GLU A 147 -1.28 10.60 -12.94
C GLU A 147 -2.52 10.00 -12.27
N THR A 148 -2.36 8.95 -11.42
CA THR A 148 -3.49 8.29 -10.74
C THR A 148 -3.32 8.30 -9.22
N VAL A 149 -4.29 7.75 -8.50
CA VAL A 149 -4.22 7.49 -7.05
C VAL A 149 -3.98 5.99 -6.85
N PRO A 150 -2.73 5.53 -6.80
CA PRO A 150 -2.42 4.10 -6.77
C PRO A 150 -2.80 3.43 -5.44
N GLY A 151 -2.73 4.17 -4.32
CA GLY A 151 -3.02 3.63 -2.98
C GLY A 151 -2.09 2.51 -2.52
N ALA A 152 -0.92 2.40 -3.13
CA ALA A 152 0.06 1.36 -2.81
C ALA A 152 0.53 1.48 -1.34
N GLY A 153 0.18 0.48 -0.53
CA GLY A 153 0.52 0.41 0.89
C GLY A 153 -0.24 1.37 1.81
N LEU A 154 -0.99 2.35 1.27
CA LEU A 154 -1.82 3.26 2.07
C LEU A 154 -3.03 3.73 1.26
N PHE A 155 -4.22 3.43 1.74
CA PHE A 155 -5.46 4.02 1.24
C PHE A 155 -6.51 4.13 2.34
N ALA A 156 -7.36 5.14 2.22
CA ALA A 156 -8.46 5.38 3.15
C ALA A 156 -9.79 5.44 2.39
N VAL A 157 -10.86 5.01 3.05
CA VAL A 157 -12.23 5.08 2.54
C VAL A 157 -13.17 5.54 3.66
N ASN A 158 -14.22 6.28 3.29
CA ASN A 158 -15.31 6.61 4.23
C ASN A 158 -16.30 5.46 4.38
N GLY A 159 -17.27 5.57 5.27
CA GLY A 159 -18.30 4.55 5.53
C GLY A 159 -19.01 4.09 4.27
N PRO A 160 -19.60 4.97 3.44
CA PRO A 160 -20.20 4.60 2.16
C PRO A 160 -19.25 3.92 1.19
N GLY A 161 -17.98 4.32 1.19
CA GLY A 161 -16.93 3.67 0.41
C GLY A 161 -16.62 2.28 0.92
N ARG A 162 -16.49 2.09 2.25
CA ARG A 162 -16.24 0.77 2.87
C ARG A 162 -17.38 -0.22 2.61
N ALA A 163 -18.59 0.24 2.52
CA ALA A 163 -19.77 -0.59 2.25
C ALA A 163 -19.77 -1.26 0.84
N ARG A 164 -18.83 -0.91 -0.05
CA ARG A 164 -18.74 -1.47 -1.40
C ARG A 164 -18.22 -2.90 -1.46
N TRP A 165 -17.64 -3.41 -0.40
CA TRP A 165 -17.23 -4.80 -0.30
C TRP A 165 -17.51 -5.34 1.11
N GLN A 166 -17.66 -6.66 1.22
CA GLN A 166 -17.85 -7.35 2.50
C GLN A 166 -16.49 -7.69 3.12
N GLU A 167 -15.83 -8.69 2.58
CA GLU A 167 -14.51 -9.16 2.99
C GLU A 167 -13.51 -8.99 1.86
N PHE A 168 -12.23 -8.81 2.24
CA PHE A 168 -11.15 -8.86 1.26
C PHE A 168 -11.06 -10.28 0.71
N PRO A 169 -11.15 -10.47 -0.61
CA PRO A 169 -10.96 -11.78 -1.22
C PRO A 169 -9.50 -12.24 -1.09
N LYS A 170 -9.27 -13.55 -1.18
CA LYS A 170 -7.92 -14.13 -1.18
C LYS A 170 -7.22 -13.89 -2.51
N ILE A 171 -6.73 -12.69 -2.73
CA ILE A 171 -6.02 -12.23 -3.93
C ILE A 171 -4.69 -11.59 -3.58
N ILE A 172 -3.83 -11.46 -4.60
CA ILE A 172 -2.48 -10.90 -4.44
C ILE A 172 -2.52 -9.37 -4.30
N ALA A 173 -3.35 -8.69 -5.10
CA ALA A 173 -3.42 -7.23 -5.18
C ALA A 173 -4.70 -6.71 -4.52
N ASP A 174 -4.75 -6.79 -3.18
CA ASP A 174 -5.87 -6.33 -2.35
C ASP A 174 -6.13 -4.82 -2.50
N ASP A 175 -5.08 -4.01 -2.54
CA ASP A 175 -5.14 -2.56 -2.79
C ASP A 175 -5.69 -2.23 -4.18
N GLY A 176 -5.23 -2.94 -5.20
CA GLY A 176 -5.74 -2.82 -6.58
C GLY A 176 -7.22 -3.19 -6.70
N TYR A 177 -7.64 -4.25 -6.01
CA TYR A 177 -9.04 -4.66 -5.96
C TYR A 177 -9.92 -3.55 -5.39
N VAL A 178 -9.58 -3.04 -4.20
CA VAL A 178 -10.35 -1.96 -3.58
C VAL A 178 -10.35 -0.70 -4.43
N ARG A 179 -9.19 -0.29 -4.97
CA ARG A 179 -9.09 0.87 -5.85
C ARG A 179 -10.07 0.80 -7.02
N LEU A 180 -10.23 -0.37 -7.64
CA LEU A 180 -11.12 -0.58 -8.79
C LEU A 180 -12.62 -0.65 -8.42
N LEU A 181 -12.99 -0.72 -7.14
CA LEU A 181 -14.37 -0.54 -6.69
C LEU A 181 -14.85 0.92 -6.79
N PHE A 182 -13.93 1.86 -6.97
CA PHE A 182 -14.21 3.29 -7.08
C PHE A 182 -13.96 3.77 -8.50
N ALA A 183 -14.84 4.64 -9.01
CA ALA A 183 -14.60 5.35 -10.26
C ALA A 183 -13.40 6.30 -10.12
N PRO A 184 -12.69 6.66 -11.21
CA PRO A 184 -11.58 7.61 -11.14
C PRO A 184 -11.92 8.94 -10.46
N SER A 185 -13.16 9.45 -10.65
CA SER A 185 -13.64 10.68 -10.04
C SER A 185 -13.88 10.60 -8.51
N GLU A 186 -13.94 9.39 -7.96
CA GLU A 186 -14.10 9.13 -6.53
C GLU A 186 -12.77 8.93 -5.81
N ARG A 187 -11.65 8.99 -6.54
CA ARG A 187 -10.29 8.78 -6.02
C ARG A 187 -9.60 10.12 -5.83
N ILE A 188 -9.14 10.40 -4.61
CA ILE A 188 -8.55 11.68 -4.24
C ILE A 188 -7.15 11.46 -3.65
N ALA A 189 -6.15 12.12 -4.23
CA ALA A 189 -4.82 12.23 -3.62
C ALA A 189 -4.75 13.50 -2.78
N VAL A 190 -4.29 13.39 -1.52
CA VAL A 190 -3.98 14.56 -0.70
C VAL A 190 -2.50 14.91 -0.82
N ALA A 191 -2.17 16.21 -0.66
CA ALA A 191 -0.82 16.71 -0.82
C ALA A 191 0.21 16.17 0.20
N PRO A 192 -0.13 15.97 1.50
CA PRO A 192 0.78 15.32 2.43
C PRO A 192 1.21 13.95 1.95
N HIS A 193 2.48 13.59 2.24
CA HIS A 193 3.10 12.39 1.71
C HIS A 193 3.29 11.29 2.74
N PHE A 194 3.54 10.10 2.24
CA PHE A 194 4.07 8.98 3.00
C PHE A 194 5.29 8.39 2.30
N LEU A 195 6.16 7.77 3.08
CA LEU A 195 7.35 7.08 2.58
C LEU A 195 7.00 5.61 2.39
N TRP A 196 7.18 5.12 1.17
CA TRP A 196 6.97 3.73 0.77
C TRP A 196 8.32 3.08 0.47
N PRO A 197 8.74 2.06 1.22
CA PRO A 197 10.03 1.42 0.98
C PRO A 197 9.96 0.49 -0.22
N MET A 198 10.87 0.68 -1.16
CA MET A 198 11.03 -0.21 -2.32
C MET A 198 12.00 -1.34 -1.99
N VAL A 199 11.72 -2.53 -2.49
CA VAL A 199 12.60 -3.69 -2.30
C VAL A 199 13.98 -3.49 -2.93
N GLU A 200 15.00 -4.06 -2.32
CA GLU A 200 16.38 -3.78 -2.66
C GLU A 200 17.00 -4.80 -3.64
N GLY A 201 17.64 -4.27 -4.66
CA GLY A 201 18.43 -5.04 -5.62
C GLY A 201 17.63 -5.63 -6.80
N PHE A 202 18.36 -6.00 -7.85
CA PHE A 202 17.79 -6.42 -9.14
C PHE A 202 16.89 -7.65 -9.05
N ALA A 203 17.38 -8.71 -8.42
CA ALA A 203 16.65 -9.99 -8.34
C ALA A 203 15.32 -9.84 -7.57
N THR A 204 15.31 -9.04 -6.50
CA THR A 204 14.14 -8.79 -5.68
C THR A 204 13.12 -7.92 -6.42
N LEU A 205 13.60 -6.89 -7.15
CA LEU A 205 12.75 -6.07 -8.04
C LEU A 205 12.04 -6.94 -9.09
N VAL A 206 12.77 -7.86 -9.75
CA VAL A 206 12.18 -8.78 -10.72
C VAL A 206 11.10 -9.67 -10.06
N ARG A 207 11.39 -10.22 -8.88
CA ARG A 207 10.47 -11.10 -8.14
C ARG A 207 9.19 -10.36 -7.74
N VAL A 208 9.32 -9.16 -7.17
CA VAL A 208 8.17 -8.36 -6.74
C VAL A 208 7.34 -7.90 -7.95
N ARG A 209 7.99 -7.52 -9.05
CA ARG A 209 7.27 -7.14 -10.26
C ARG A 209 6.50 -8.31 -10.86
N LEU A 210 7.05 -9.52 -10.87
CA LEU A 210 6.31 -10.72 -11.30
C LEU A 210 5.06 -10.91 -10.45
N ARG A 211 5.17 -10.81 -9.11
CA ARG A 211 4.03 -10.91 -8.19
C ARG A 211 2.97 -9.82 -8.44
N GLN A 212 3.39 -8.56 -8.61
CA GLN A 212 2.48 -7.45 -8.89
C GLN A 212 1.72 -7.65 -10.21
N ASP A 213 2.42 -8.05 -11.25
CA ASP A 213 1.82 -8.33 -12.54
C ASP A 213 0.87 -9.56 -12.50
N ASP A 214 1.14 -10.55 -11.63
CA ASP A 214 0.26 -11.70 -11.41
C ASP A 214 -1.01 -11.26 -10.67
N GLY A 215 -0.91 -10.38 -9.68
CA GLY A 215 -2.07 -9.82 -9.00
C GLY A 215 -2.96 -8.97 -9.94
N VAL A 216 -2.36 -8.17 -10.83
CA VAL A 216 -3.12 -7.43 -11.85
C VAL A 216 -3.88 -8.38 -12.77
N ARG A 217 -3.24 -9.49 -13.18
CA ARG A 217 -3.88 -10.49 -14.03
C ARG A 217 -5.00 -11.22 -13.30
N GLU A 218 -4.78 -11.61 -12.05
CA GLU A 218 -5.77 -12.25 -11.20
C GLU A 218 -7.05 -11.41 -11.09
N ILE A 219 -6.92 -10.09 -10.87
CA ILE A 219 -8.08 -9.17 -10.87
C ILE A 219 -8.77 -9.17 -12.24
N ALA A 220 -8.02 -9.08 -13.33
CA ALA A 220 -8.59 -9.03 -14.67
C ALA A 220 -9.35 -10.31 -15.04
N GLU A 221 -8.89 -11.46 -14.57
CA GLU A 221 -9.53 -12.76 -14.80
C GLU A 221 -10.74 -13.01 -13.88
N THR A 222 -10.62 -12.62 -12.59
CA THR A 222 -11.62 -12.93 -11.56
C THR A 222 -12.71 -11.86 -11.47
N TYR A 223 -12.34 -10.59 -11.67
CA TYR A 223 -13.23 -9.42 -11.52
C TYR A 223 -13.22 -8.51 -12.76
N PRO A 224 -13.45 -9.02 -13.98
CA PRO A 224 -13.33 -8.25 -15.22
C PRO A 224 -14.24 -7.01 -15.26
N HIS A 225 -15.37 -7.04 -14.56
CA HIS A 225 -16.30 -5.93 -14.47
C HIS A 225 -15.72 -4.70 -13.75
N LEU A 226 -14.69 -4.86 -12.91
CA LEU A 226 -14.03 -3.76 -12.21
C LEU A 226 -13.11 -2.96 -13.13
N LEU A 227 -12.66 -3.56 -14.25
CA LEU A 227 -11.74 -2.89 -15.19
C LEU A 227 -12.34 -1.65 -15.86
N LYS A 228 -13.66 -1.47 -15.82
CA LYS A 228 -14.30 -0.21 -16.25
C LYS A 228 -13.83 1.02 -15.49
N ASN A 229 -13.33 0.80 -14.27
CA ASN A 229 -12.80 1.84 -13.39
C ASN A 229 -11.26 1.98 -13.49
N GLU A 230 -10.61 1.28 -14.43
CA GLU A 230 -9.15 1.43 -14.62
C GLU A 230 -8.85 2.71 -15.41
N ASP A 231 -8.08 3.61 -14.79
CA ASP A 231 -7.64 4.89 -15.36
C ASP A 231 -6.16 4.91 -15.76
N LYS A 232 -5.48 3.76 -15.66
CA LYS A 232 -4.09 3.61 -16.05
C LYS A 232 -3.95 3.67 -17.57
N ARG A 233 -3.46 4.78 -18.10
CA ARG A 233 -3.11 4.85 -19.49
C ARG A 233 -1.83 4.05 -19.81
N PRO A 234 -1.69 3.50 -21.03
CA PRO A 234 -0.46 2.85 -21.46
C PRO A 234 0.71 3.84 -21.54
N VAL A 235 1.93 3.34 -21.33
CA VAL A 235 3.16 4.10 -21.55
C VAL A 235 3.37 4.26 -23.05
N THR A 236 3.41 5.49 -23.54
CA THR A 236 3.57 5.81 -24.95
C THR A 236 5.03 5.89 -25.39
N GLY A 237 5.29 5.89 -26.70
CA GLY A 237 6.65 6.13 -27.22
C GLY A 237 7.22 7.49 -26.81
N ALA A 238 6.38 8.51 -26.65
CA ALA A 238 6.78 9.82 -26.14
C ALA A 238 7.23 9.75 -24.67
N ASP A 239 6.51 8.97 -23.84
CA ASP A 239 6.92 8.74 -22.45
C ASP A 239 8.26 8.01 -22.38
N HIS A 240 8.45 6.96 -23.16
CA HIS A 240 9.73 6.24 -23.26
C HIS A 240 10.88 7.15 -23.65
N ARG A 241 10.68 7.99 -24.68
CA ARG A 241 11.69 8.96 -25.12
C ARG A 241 12.01 9.97 -24.00
N ARG A 242 10.99 10.54 -23.35
CA ARG A 242 11.14 11.49 -22.24
C ARG A 242 11.93 10.86 -21.07
N LEU A 243 11.55 9.64 -20.65
CA LEU A 243 12.20 8.93 -19.56
C LEU A 243 13.67 8.61 -19.87
N PHE A 244 13.96 8.17 -21.11
CA PHE A 244 15.33 7.92 -21.57
C PHE A 244 16.17 9.20 -21.55
N LEU A 245 15.68 10.29 -22.13
CA LEU A 245 16.43 11.55 -22.23
C LEU A 245 16.67 12.20 -20.86
N THR A 246 15.73 12.08 -19.92
CA THR A 246 15.84 12.71 -18.59
C THR A 246 16.57 11.86 -17.56
N ALA A 247 16.63 10.54 -17.74
CA ALA A 247 17.27 9.63 -16.80
C ALA A 247 17.77 8.33 -17.48
N PRO A 248 18.78 8.40 -18.36
CA PRO A 248 19.18 7.27 -19.21
C PRO A 248 19.62 6.03 -18.41
N LEU A 249 20.38 6.20 -17.32
CA LEU A 249 20.80 5.08 -16.46
C LEU A 249 19.60 4.46 -15.72
N GLY A 250 18.69 5.29 -15.22
CA GLY A 250 17.46 4.80 -14.60
C GLY A 250 16.61 4.02 -15.59
N TYR A 251 16.48 4.54 -16.82
CA TYR A 251 15.74 3.88 -17.89
C TYR A 251 16.36 2.53 -18.29
N ALA A 252 17.69 2.45 -18.38
CA ALA A 252 18.39 1.19 -18.64
C ALA A 252 18.12 0.14 -17.53
N VAL A 253 18.19 0.54 -16.25
CA VAL A 253 17.86 -0.35 -15.13
C VAL A 253 16.41 -0.79 -15.18
N TYR A 254 15.47 0.15 -15.38
CA TYR A 254 14.03 -0.15 -15.45
C TYR A 254 13.70 -1.14 -16.58
N THR A 255 14.23 -0.91 -17.78
CA THR A 255 14.00 -1.78 -18.93
C THR A 255 14.67 -3.15 -18.77
N SER A 256 15.84 -3.22 -18.11
CA SER A 256 16.51 -4.49 -17.79
C SER A 256 15.66 -5.33 -16.84
N VAL A 257 15.06 -4.72 -15.80
CA VAL A 257 14.11 -5.42 -14.90
C VAL A 257 12.88 -5.88 -15.68
N ALA A 258 12.29 -5.02 -16.53
CA ALA A 258 11.13 -5.37 -17.34
C ALA A 258 11.41 -6.54 -18.32
N LEU A 259 12.60 -6.54 -18.93
CA LEU A 259 13.05 -7.64 -19.79
C LEU A 259 13.23 -8.93 -19.01
N ALA A 260 13.88 -8.87 -17.84
CA ALA A 260 14.05 -10.03 -16.96
C ALA A 260 12.72 -10.64 -16.52
N VAL A 261 11.72 -9.80 -16.20
CA VAL A 261 10.34 -10.25 -15.90
C VAL A 261 9.73 -10.99 -17.10
N ARG A 262 9.86 -10.45 -18.31
CA ARG A 262 9.34 -11.11 -19.53
C ARG A 262 10.02 -12.45 -19.79
N LEU A 263 11.35 -12.51 -19.70
CA LEU A 263 12.13 -13.74 -19.89
C LEU A 263 11.76 -14.80 -18.84
N SER A 264 11.63 -14.41 -17.57
CA SER A 264 11.21 -15.32 -16.49
C SER A 264 9.86 -15.97 -16.76
N ARG A 265 8.93 -15.22 -17.36
CA ARG A 265 7.62 -15.75 -17.75
C ARG A 265 7.70 -16.73 -18.91
N VAL A 266 8.46 -16.40 -19.97
CA VAL A 266 8.64 -17.27 -21.14
C VAL A 266 9.32 -18.59 -20.72
N LEU A 267 10.28 -18.53 -19.82
CA LEU A 267 11.02 -19.70 -19.30
C LEU A 267 10.21 -20.50 -18.25
N GLY A 268 8.97 -20.13 -17.96
CA GLY A 268 8.11 -20.85 -17.02
C GLY A 268 8.64 -20.82 -15.56
N MET A 269 9.52 -19.87 -15.23
CA MET A 269 10.09 -19.72 -13.89
C MET A 269 9.04 -19.18 -12.90
N ARG A 270 7.97 -19.98 -12.69
CA ARG A 270 7.02 -19.75 -11.61
C ARG A 270 7.71 -20.10 -10.30
N ARG A 271 8.20 -19.10 -9.57
CA ARG A 271 8.61 -19.27 -8.18
C ARG A 271 7.39 -18.99 -7.33
N GLY A 272 7.09 -19.93 -6.40
CA GLY A 272 5.96 -19.82 -5.47
C GLY A 272 5.94 -18.49 -4.71
N TRP A 273 4.83 -18.23 -4.02
CA TRP A 273 4.61 -17.04 -3.22
C TRP A 273 5.83 -16.74 -2.34
N SER A 274 6.43 -15.58 -2.51
CA SER A 274 7.52 -15.11 -1.66
C SER A 274 7.24 -13.66 -1.28
N ARG A 275 7.55 -13.33 -0.03
CA ARG A 275 7.56 -11.93 0.41
C ARG A 275 8.45 -11.09 -0.50
N GLY A 276 8.11 -9.82 -0.62
CA GLY A 276 8.93 -8.87 -1.38
C GLY A 276 10.31 -8.62 -0.78
N ARG A 277 10.56 -9.14 0.44
CA ARG A 277 11.78 -8.89 1.22
C ARG A 277 12.34 -10.16 1.78
#